data_5a1b9a582cf993982c853522de89728c
#
_entry.id   5a1b9a582cf993982c853522de89728c
#
_cell.length_a   1.000
_cell.length_b   1.000
_cell.length_c   1.000
_cell.angle_alpha   90.00
_cell.angle_beta   90.00
_cell.angle_gamma   90.00
#
_symmetry.space_group_name_H-M   'P 1'
#
loop_
_entity.id
_entity.type
_entity.pdbx_description
1 polymer ?
#
loop_
_entity_poly.entity_id
_entity_poly.type
_entity_poly.pdbx_seq_one_letter_code
_entity_poly.pdbx_strand_id
1 'polypeptide(L)'
;HNLGNLMLKALDHLSVRPLEAINLIRNLLKVDAFLIPMSEQPVDLMAIDADDHEVYGEVNIDQLLLPPKELMTYPSVPATREAVEAIAEADLILIGPGSFYTSLVPILLLDEMAQALRRTPAPMVFIDNLGKEHSPAANLTLADRMTILEHYVGKKVIDAAIVGPKADVKGMEERLVIQTALDASDVTYRHDRVLLRQALEQAIQALG
;
A
#
# COMPACT_ATOMS: atom_id res chain seq x y z
N HIS A 1 -13.60 1.76 -18.66
CA HIS A 1 -12.14 1.75 -18.85
C HIS A 1 -11.70 3.11 -19.39
N ASN A 2 -10.64 3.67 -18.83
CA ASN A 2 -10.05 4.91 -19.35
C ASN A 2 -9.02 4.60 -20.47
N LEU A 3 -8.64 5.64 -21.22
CA LEU A 3 -7.69 5.51 -22.33
C LEU A 3 -6.34 4.92 -21.89
N GLY A 4 -5.86 5.29 -20.70
CA GLY A 4 -4.61 4.77 -20.15
C GLY A 4 -4.62 3.26 -19.97
N ASN A 5 -5.72 2.70 -19.44
CA ASN A 5 -5.87 1.25 -19.29
C ASN A 5 -5.91 0.52 -20.63
N LEU A 6 -6.51 1.12 -21.67
CA LEU A 6 -6.51 0.55 -23.02
C LEU A 6 -5.12 0.56 -23.64
N MET A 7 -4.36 1.63 -23.45
CA MET A 7 -2.97 1.72 -23.91
C MET A 7 -2.09 0.70 -23.20
N LEU A 8 -2.18 0.58 -21.86
CA LEU A 8 -1.46 -0.43 -21.09
C LEU A 8 -1.78 -1.83 -21.59
N LYS A 9 -3.07 -2.16 -21.78
CA LYS A 9 -3.49 -3.46 -22.26
C LYS A 9 -2.96 -3.78 -23.66
N ALA A 10 -2.95 -2.79 -24.56
CA ALA A 10 -2.40 -2.96 -25.92
C ALA A 10 -0.90 -3.20 -25.90
N LEU A 11 -0.15 -2.46 -25.07
CA LEU A 11 1.30 -2.63 -24.94
C LEU A 11 1.68 -3.93 -24.23
N ASP A 12 0.90 -4.37 -23.25
CA ASP A 12 1.07 -5.64 -22.58
C ASP A 12 1.03 -6.83 -23.55
N HIS A 13 0.15 -6.76 -24.56
CA HIS A 13 0.11 -7.76 -25.65
C HIS A 13 1.30 -7.71 -26.61
N LEU A 14 2.04 -6.60 -26.66
CA LEU A 14 3.18 -6.41 -27.55
C LEU A 14 4.51 -6.58 -26.83
N SER A 15 4.53 -6.50 -25.52
CA SER A 15 5.74 -6.52 -24.69
C SER A 15 6.02 -7.94 -24.17
N VAL A 16 7.29 -8.25 -23.96
CA VAL A 16 7.72 -9.51 -23.38
C VAL A 16 7.45 -9.53 -21.88
N ARG A 17 7.55 -8.36 -21.22
CA ARG A 17 7.32 -8.19 -19.78
C ARG A 17 6.35 -7.05 -19.51
N PRO A 18 5.39 -7.18 -18.58
CA PRO A 18 4.51 -6.09 -18.16
C PRO A 18 5.25 -4.82 -17.73
N LEU A 19 6.38 -4.94 -17.04
CA LEU A 19 7.22 -3.82 -16.65
C LEU A 19 7.74 -3.00 -17.84
N GLU A 20 8.03 -3.65 -18.97
CA GLU A 20 8.46 -2.96 -20.19
C GLU A 20 7.33 -2.10 -20.76
N ALA A 21 6.11 -2.61 -20.79
CA ALA A 21 4.93 -1.85 -21.23
C ALA A 21 4.72 -0.58 -20.37
N ILE A 22 4.87 -0.70 -19.06
CA ILE A 22 4.80 0.42 -18.11
C ILE A 22 5.91 1.44 -18.40
N ASN A 23 7.13 0.98 -18.59
CA ASN A 23 8.29 1.85 -18.88
C ASN A 23 8.17 2.58 -20.21
N LEU A 24 7.59 1.96 -21.25
CA LEU A 24 7.31 2.62 -22.52
C LEU A 24 6.34 3.80 -22.35
N ILE A 25 5.24 3.60 -21.60
CA ILE A 25 4.29 4.68 -21.28
C ILE A 25 4.96 5.77 -20.44
N ARG A 26 5.71 5.38 -19.40
CA ARG A 26 6.45 6.31 -18.55
C ARG A 26 7.37 7.22 -19.37
N ASN A 27 8.13 6.63 -20.30
CA ASN A 27 9.04 7.36 -21.18
C ASN A 27 8.29 8.27 -22.15
N LEU A 28 7.19 7.79 -22.74
CA LEU A 28 6.34 8.59 -23.63
C LEU A 28 5.77 9.82 -22.91
N LEU A 29 5.35 9.67 -21.67
CA LEU A 29 4.79 10.74 -20.85
C LEU A 29 5.86 11.59 -20.15
N LYS A 30 7.14 11.24 -20.27
CA LYS A 30 8.29 11.90 -19.61
C LYS A 30 8.12 12.00 -18.10
N VAL A 31 7.68 10.90 -17.46
CA VAL A 31 7.51 10.82 -16.02
C VAL A 31 8.80 10.33 -15.38
N ASP A 32 9.33 11.09 -14.43
CA ASP A 32 10.57 10.78 -13.70
C ASP A 32 10.40 9.80 -12.54
N ALA A 33 9.19 9.33 -12.28
CA ALA A 33 8.92 8.30 -11.28
C ALA A 33 8.89 6.91 -11.93
N PHE A 34 9.37 5.90 -11.22
CA PHE A 34 9.21 4.51 -11.63
C PHE A 34 7.91 3.94 -11.07
N LEU A 35 7.22 3.16 -11.88
CA LEU A 35 6.08 2.36 -11.47
C LEU A 35 6.44 0.90 -11.71
N ILE A 36 6.58 0.14 -10.63
CA ILE A 36 7.00 -1.25 -10.69
C ILE A 36 5.85 -2.10 -10.14
N PRO A 37 5.30 -3.06 -10.92
CA PRO A 37 4.27 -3.94 -10.41
C PRO A 37 4.83 -4.87 -9.33
N MET A 38 4.02 -5.24 -8.35
CA MET A 38 4.44 -6.18 -7.30
C MET A 38 4.80 -7.56 -7.86
N SER A 39 4.10 -7.99 -8.93
CA SER A 39 4.40 -9.19 -9.73
C SER A 39 4.13 -8.91 -11.20
N GLU A 40 4.82 -9.62 -12.08
CA GLU A 40 4.58 -9.60 -13.53
C GLU A 40 3.68 -10.76 -13.99
N GLN A 41 3.29 -11.64 -13.07
CA GLN A 41 2.35 -12.72 -13.34
C GLN A 41 0.93 -12.32 -12.96
N PRO A 42 -0.07 -12.76 -13.73
CA PRO A 42 -1.47 -12.58 -13.35
C PRO A 42 -1.76 -13.24 -12.01
N VAL A 43 -2.43 -12.51 -11.13
CA VAL A 43 -2.76 -12.97 -9.79
C VAL A 43 -4.09 -12.37 -9.35
N ASP A 44 -4.91 -13.17 -8.69
CA ASP A 44 -6.14 -12.74 -8.03
C ASP A 44 -5.91 -12.63 -6.52
N LEU A 45 -6.68 -11.78 -5.87
CA LEU A 45 -6.74 -11.69 -4.42
C LEU A 45 -7.85 -12.60 -3.91
N MET A 46 -7.55 -13.42 -2.90
CA MET A 46 -8.48 -14.28 -2.21
C MET A 46 -8.47 -13.97 -0.71
N ALA A 47 -9.64 -14.01 -0.09
CA ALA A 47 -9.81 -13.85 1.35
C ALA A 47 -10.54 -15.05 1.93
N ILE A 48 -10.26 -15.37 3.20
CA ILE A 48 -11.11 -16.22 4.03
C ILE A 48 -11.93 -15.28 4.92
N ASP A 49 -13.25 -15.31 4.79
CA ASP A 49 -14.14 -14.46 5.56
C ASP A 49 -14.32 -14.92 7.01
N ALA A 50 -15.17 -14.21 7.77
CA ALA A 50 -15.45 -14.53 9.17
C ALA A 50 -16.12 -15.90 9.37
N ASP A 51 -16.79 -16.42 8.34
CA ASP A 51 -17.54 -17.69 8.35
C ASP A 51 -16.79 -18.84 7.65
N ASP A 52 -15.48 -18.66 7.39
CA ASP A 52 -14.58 -19.62 6.73
C ASP A 52 -14.90 -19.86 5.25
N HIS A 53 -15.56 -18.91 4.57
CA HIS A 53 -15.79 -19.01 3.13
C HIS A 53 -14.67 -18.32 2.35
N GLU A 54 -14.36 -18.89 1.19
CA GLU A 54 -13.44 -18.28 0.23
C GLU A 54 -14.14 -17.16 -0.56
N VAL A 55 -13.54 -15.98 -0.57
CA VAL A 55 -14.01 -14.79 -1.30
C VAL A 55 -12.94 -14.34 -2.28
N TYR A 56 -13.28 -14.32 -3.57
CA TYR A 56 -12.35 -13.99 -4.65
C TYR A 56 -12.59 -12.60 -5.21
N GLY A 57 -11.49 -11.89 -5.48
CA GLY A 57 -11.45 -10.61 -6.16
C GLY A 57 -11.69 -9.40 -5.26
N GLU A 58 -10.98 -8.32 -5.57
CA GLU A 58 -10.95 -7.08 -4.77
C GLU A 58 -12.35 -6.53 -4.47
N VAL A 59 -13.23 -6.49 -5.46
CA VAL A 59 -14.58 -5.93 -5.32
C VAL A 59 -15.40 -6.70 -4.28
N ASN A 60 -15.32 -8.02 -4.29
CA ASN A 60 -16.05 -8.86 -3.33
C ASN A 60 -15.44 -8.75 -1.93
N ILE A 61 -14.12 -8.66 -1.83
CA ILE A 61 -13.42 -8.47 -0.56
C ILE A 61 -13.75 -7.11 0.06
N ASP A 62 -13.80 -6.04 -0.74
CA ASP A 62 -14.20 -4.72 -0.25
C ASP A 62 -15.66 -4.65 0.20
N GLN A 63 -16.51 -5.58 -0.22
CA GLN A 63 -17.90 -5.68 0.20
C GLN A 63 -18.11 -6.50 1.50
N LEU A 64 -17.08 -7.15 2.03
CA LEU A 64 -17.18 -7.85 3.30
C LEU A 64 -17.57 -6.90 4.43
N LEU A 65 -18.44 -7.36 5.32
CA LEU A 65 -18.90 -6.58 6.48
C LEU A 65 -17.89 -6.58 7.63
N LEU A 66 -17.07 -7.61 7.72
CA LEU A 66 -16.05 -7.81 8.76
C LEU A 66 -14.66 -7.99 8.11
N PRO A 67 -13.60 -7.66 8.83
CA PRO A 67 -12.24 -7.98 8.40
C PRO A 67 -12.10 -9.46 8.05
N PRO A 68 -11.44 -9.80 6.94
CA PRO A 68 -11.14 -11.18 6.61
C PRO A 68 -10.20 -11.78 7.67
N LYS A 69 -10.35 -13.09 7.92
CA LYS A 69 -9.43 -13.84 8.78
C LYS A 69 -8.04 -13.95 8.14
N GLU A 70 -8.03 -14.11 6.83
CA GLU A 70 -6.80 -14.30 6.06
C GLU A 70 -6.95 -13.72 4.65
N LEU A 71 -5.85 -13.21 4.11
CA LEU A 71 -5.73 -12.79 2.71
C LEU A 71 -4.56 -13.53 2.08
N MET A 72 -4.72 -13.90 0.83
CA MET A 72 -3.68 -14.55 0.04
C MET A 72 -3.80 -14.20 -1.44
N THR A 73 -2.72 -14.39 -2.16
CA THR A 73 -2.72 -14.33 -3.62
C THR A 73 -2.99 -15.72 -4.21
N TYR A 74 -3.79 -15.77 -5.29
CA TYR A 74 -4.09 -17.00 -6.00
C TYR A 74 -3.97 -16.81 -7.54
N PRO A 75 -3.10 -17.57 -8.19
CA PRO A 75 -2.08 -18.46 -7.60
C PRO A 75 -1.03 -17.67 -6.80
N SER A 76 -0.20 -18.38 -6.03
CA SER A 76 1.01 -17.77 -5.47
C SER A 76 1.96 -17.42 -6.62
N VAL A 77 2.46 -16.20 -6.64
CA VAL A 77 3.33 -15.65 -7.69
C VAL A 77 4.59 -15.02 -7.08
N PRO A 78 5.72 -15.05 -7.80
CA PRO A 78 6.93 -14.36 -7.34
C PRO A 78 6.78 -12.84 -7.46
N ALA A 79 7.48 -12.11 -6.60
CA ALA A 79 7.60 -10.68 -6.71
C ALA A 79 8.43 -10.27 -7.93
N THR A 80 8.16 -9.09 -8.47
CA THR A 80 9.01 -8.46 -9.48
C THR A 80 10.39 -8.18 -8.88
N ARG A 81 11.46 -8.62 -9.53
CA ARG A 81 12.83 -8.46 -9.03
C ARG A 81 13.17 -7.00 -8.76
N GLU A 82 12.82 -6.12 -9.69
CA GLU A 82 13.09 -4.68 -9.60
C GLU A 82 12.32 -4.02 -8.44
N ALA A 83 11.16 -4.57 -8.02
CA ALA A 83 10.45 -4.10 -6.83
C ALA A 83 11.19 -4.47 -5.54
N VAL A 84 11.71 -5.69 -5.46
CA VAL A 84 12.54 -6.15 -4.33
C VAL A 84 13.84 -5.35 -4.23
N GLU A 85 14.51 -5.11 -5.37
CA GLU A 85 15.73 -4.29 -5.44
C GLU A 85 15.44 -2.84 -5.00
N ALA A 86 14.33 -2.23 -5.47
CA ALA A 86 13.96 -0.88 -5.08
C ALA A 86 13.71 -0.74 -3.57
N ILE A 87 13.11 -1.75 -2.92
CA ILE A 87 12.95 -1.76 -1.45
C ILE A 87 14.31 -1.85 -0.75
N ALA A 88 15.20 -2.70 -1.27
CA ALA A 88 16.52 -2.90 -0.66
C ALA A 88 17.42 -1.65 -0.75
N GLU A 89 17.27 -0.85 -1.80
CA GLU A 89 18.05 0.36 -2.10
C GLU A 89 17.39 1.65 -1.59
N ALA A 90 16.18 1.56 -1.02
CA ALA A 90 15.44 2.74 -0.58
C ALA A 90 16.10 3.41 0.63
N ASP A 91 16.11 4.74 0.66
CA ASP A 91 16.46 5.56 1.83
C ASP A 91 15.26 5.81 2.75
N LEU A 92 14.04 5.68 2.22
CA LEU A 92 12.78 5.84 2.93
C LEU A 92 11.69 5.02 2.22
N ILE A 93 10.85 4.33 2.99
CA ILE A 93 9.70 3.59 2.48
C ILE A 93 8.42 4.22 2.99
N LEU A 94 7.51 4.51 2.06
CA LEU A 94 6.17 5.01 2.36
C LEU A 94 5.15 3.91 2.07
N ILE A 95 4.31 3.58 3.06
CA ILE A 95 3.21 2.62 2.93
C ILE A 95 1.91 3.40 2.89
N GLY A 96 1.18 3.32 1.79
CA GLY A 96 -0.10 4.03 1.59
C GLY A 96 0.05 5.46 1.07
N PRO A 97 -1.07 6.22 1.02
CA PRO A 97 -2.44 5.78 1.30
C PRO A 97 -3.01 4.86 0.20
N GLY A 98 -4.07 4.13 0.52
CA GLY A 98 -4.77 3.23 -0.41
C GLY A 98 -5.82 2.38 0.30
N SER A 99 -6.66 1.67 -0.45
CA SER A 99 -7.58 0.67 0.10
C SER A 99 -6.80 -0.35 0.90
N PHE A 100 -7.16 -0.53 2.17
CA PHE A 100 -6.33 -1.26 3.12
C PHE A 100 -6.10 -2.72 2.68
N TYR A 101 -7.21 -3.47 2.48
CA TYR A 101 -7.13 -4.89 2.14
C TYR A 101 -6.90 -5.19 0.66
N THR A 102 -7.19 -4.25 -0.24
CA THR A 102 -7.13 -4.51 -1.69
C THR A 102 -6.02 -3.73 -2.40
N SER A 103 -5.33 -2.80 -1.72
CA SER A 103 -4.19 -2.09 -2.30
C SER A 103 -2.91 -2.18 -1.45
N LEU A 104 -3.00 -2.12 -0.12
CA LEU A 104 -1.82 -2.12 0.74
C LEU A 104 -1.38 -3.52 1.12
N VAL A 105 -2.29 -4.33 1.70
CA VAL A 105 -1.97 -5.70 2.15
C VAL A 105 -1.50 -6.61 1.02
N PRO A 106 -2.06 -6.57 -0.22
CA PRO A 106 -1.66 -7.49 -1.28
C PRO A 106 -0.16 -7.47 -1.63
N ILE A 107 0.48 -6.32 -1.51
CA ILE A 107 1.93 -6.18 -1.74
C ILE A 107 2.73 -6.99 -0.71
N LEU A 108 2.21 -7.09 0.51
CA LEU A 108 2.86 -7.79 1.63
C LEU A 108 2.64 -9.31 1.61
N LEU A 109 1.70 -9.79 0.77
CA LEU A 109 1.41 -11.23 0.60
C LEU A 109 2.48 -11.96 -0.23
N LEU A 110 3.33 -11.23 -0.95
CA LEU A 110 4.44 -11.82 -1.69
C LEU A 110 5.64 -11.97 -0.77
N ASP A 111 6.10 -13.21 -0.60
CA ASP A 111 7.16 -13.55 0.35
C ASP A 111 8.44 -12.72 0.17
N GLU A 112 8.86 -12.49 -1.08
CA GLU A 112 10.07 -11.74 -1.37
C GLU A 112 9.92 -10.25 -0.99
N MET A 113 8.71 -9.67 -1.17
CA MET A 113 8.41 -8.30 -0.76
C MET A 113 8.45 -8.17 0.77
N ALA A 114 7.75 -9.06 1.49
CA ALA A 114 7.76 -9.10 2.94
C ALA A 114 9.19 -9.32 3.48
N GLN A 115 9.99 -10.18 2.83
CA GLN A 115 11.37 -10.43 3.20
C GLN A 115 12.26 -9.20 2.97
N ALA A 116 12.10 -8.48 1.85
CA ALA A 116 12.82 -7.24 1.56
C ALA A 116 12.52 -6.18 2.62
N LEU A 117 11.24 -5.99 2.97
CA LEU A 117 10.80 -5.06 4.03
C LEU A 117 11.36 -5.43 5.42
N ARG A 118 11.51 -6.72 5.73
CA ARG A 118 12.14 -7.16 7.00
C ARG A 118 13.62 -6.84 7.08
N ARG A 119 14.33 -6.78 5.96
CA ARG A 119 15.79 -6.70 5.88
C ARG A 119 16.31 -5.29 5.62
N THR A 120 15.52 -4.45 4.98
CA THR A 120 15.97 -3.09 4.67
C THR A 120 16.22 -2.29 5.96
N PRO A 121 17.29 -1.47 5.98
CA PRO A 121 17.53 -0.51 7.06
C PRO A 121 16.72 0.78 6.88
N ALA A 122 16.06 0.98 5.74
CA ALA A 122 15.30 2.20 5.47
C ALA A 122 14.14 2.37 6.44
N PRO A 123 13.93 3.54 7.03
CA PRO A 123 12.78 3.81 7.87
C PRO A 123 11.48 3.70 7.05
N MET A 124 10.42 3.24 7.71
CA MET A 124 9.10 3.04 7.10
C MET A 124 8.06 3.94 7.75
N VAL A 125 7.37 4.71 6.91
CA VAL A 125 6.31 5.62 7.34
C VAL A 125 4.98 5.16 6.75
N PHE A 126 4.01 4.87 7.61
CA PHE A 126 2.64 4.58 7.20
C PHE A 126 1.85 5.87 7.06
N ILE A 127 1.18 6.05 5.93
CA ILE A 127 0.29 7.20 5.66
C ILE A 127 -1.14 6.67 5.65
N ASP A 128 -1.92 7.04 6.66
CA ASP A 128 -3.30 6.58 6.80
C ASP A 128 -4.26 7.33 5.87
N ASN A 129 -5.39 6.70 5.55
CA ASN A 129 -6.45 7.33 4.77
C ASN A 129 -7.14 8.44 5.60
N LEU A 130 -7.54 9.54 4.94
CA LEU A 130 -8.26 10.65 5.59
C LEU A 130 -9.76 10.39 5.70
N GLY A 131 -10.31 9.64 4.79
CA GLY A 131 -11.72 9.28 4.76
C GLY A 131 -11.98 7.88 5.31
N LYS A 132 -13.20 7.66 5.80
CA LYS A 132 -13.65 6.32 6.15
C LYS A 132 -13.77 5.48 4.89
N GLU A 133 -13.09 4.34 4.84
CA GLU A 133 -13.22 3.40 3.75
C GLU A 133 -14.62 2.75 3.75
N HIS A 134 -15.13 2.45 2.55
CA HIS A 134 -16.30 1.60 2.37
C HIS A 134 -15.87 0.14 2.16
N SER A 135 -15.14 -0.40 3.14
CA SER A 135 -14.49 -1.71 3.09
C SER A 135 -14.46 -2.33 4.48
N PRO A 136 -14.07 -3.58 4.64
CA PRO A 136 -13.89 -4.23 5.95
C PRO A 136 -12.94 -3.47 6.89
N ALA A 137 -12.07 -2.61 6.35
CA ALA A 137 -11.17 -1.78 7.15
C ALA A 137 -11.85 -0.55 7.79
N ALA A 138 -13.12 -0.29 7.50
CA ALA A 138 -13.85 0.93 7.93
C ALA A 138 -13.83 1.20 9.44
N ASN A 139 -13.74 0.15 10.25
CA ASN A 139 -13.77 0.23 11.72
C ASN A 139 -12.42 -0.13 12.37
N LEU A 140 -11.36 -0.36 11.59
CA LEU A 140 -10.03 -0.59 12.12
C LEU A 140 -9.46 0.72 12.69
N THR A 141 -8.89 0.64 13.89
CA THR A 141 -8.07 1.71 14.47
C THR A 141 -6.72 1.81 13.76
N LEU A 142 -5.97 2.89 14.00
CA LEU A 142 -4.59 2.99 13.53
C LEU A 142 -3.74 1.82 14.03
N ALA A 143 -3.88 1.47 15.31
CA ALA A 143 -3.17 0.34 15.92
C ALA A 143 -3.48 -0.99 15.24
N ASP A 144 -4.76 -1.25 14.91
CA ASP A 144 -5.17 -2.45 14.19
C ASP A 144 -4.52 -2.52 12.80
N ARG A 145 -4.58 -1.44 12.03
CA ARG A 145 -3.97 -1.37 10.69
C ARG A 145 -2.47 -1.64 10.74
N MET A 146 -1.74 -0.98 11.63
CA MET A 146 -0.31 -1.22 11.76
C MET A 146 0.00 -2.65 12.20
N THR A 147 -0.79 -3.21 13.13
CA THR A 147 -0.63 -4.59 13.58
C THR A 147 -0.84 -5.59 12.44
N ILE A 148 -1.86 -5.37 11.60
CA ILE A 148 -2.13 -6.23 10.44
C ILE A 148 -1.02 -6.12 9.41
N LEU A 149 -0.56 -4.91 9.06
CA LEU A 149 0.56 -4.74 8.12
C LEU A 149 1.82 -5.43 8.62
N GLU A 150 2.17 -5.23 9.90
CA GLU A 150 3.34 -5.85 10.52
C GLU A 150 3.22 -7.37 10.68
N HIS A 151 1.99 -7.89 10.82
CA HIS A 151 1.71 -9.32 10.81
C HIS A 151 2.10 -9.95 9.46
N TYR A 152 1.65 -9.37 8.34
CA TYR A 152 1.99 -9.86 7.01
C TYR A 152 3.47 -9.68 6.67
N VAL A 153 4.10 -8.62 7.13
CA VAL A 153 5.57 -8.49 7.03
C VAL A 153 6.29 -9.50 7.93
N GLY A 154 5.70 -9.92 9.06
CA GLY A 154 6.27 -10.83 10.05
C GLY A 154 7.27 -10.18 11.01
N LYS A 155 7.27 -8.85 11.11
CA LYS A 155 8.14 -8.06 12.00
C LYS A 155 7.52 -6.67 12.21
N LYS A 156 7.78 -6.06 13.37
CA LYS A 156 7.50 -4.64 13.58
C LYS A 156 8.50 -3.82 12.75
N VAL A 157 8.00 -3.16 11.70
CA VAL A 157 8.83 -2.44 10.73
C VAL A 157 8.40 -0.99 10.50
N ILE A 158 7.21 -0.59 10.97
CA ILE A 158 6.70 0.77 10.76
C ILE A 158 7.26 1.67 11.86
N ASP A 159 8.10 2.62 11.49
CA ASP A 159 8.79 3.53 12.43
C ASP A 159 7.93 4.74 12.76
N ALA A 160 7.13 5.22 11.82
CA ALA A 160 6.23 6.36 12.04
C ALA A 160 4.90 6.18 11.30
N ALA A 161 3.87 6.89 11.78
CA ALA A 161 2.59 7.02 11.09
C ALA A 161 2.22 8.50 10.89
N ILE A 162 1.66 8.82 9.73
CA ILE A 162 1.10 10.14 9.42
C ILE A 162 -0.41 9.98 9.29
N VAL A 163 -1.15 10.73 10.10
CA VAL A 163 -2.60 10.60 10.21
C VAL A 163 -3.31 11.96 10.23
N GLY A 164 -4.56 11.96 9.81
CA GLY A 164 -5.43 13.14 9.90
C GLY A 164 -5.77 13.52 11.35
N PRO A 165 -6.27 14.75 11.59
CA PRO A 165 -6.48 15.29 12.93
C PRO A 165 -7.57 14.56 13.75
N LYS A 166 -8.41 13.76 13.08
CA LYS A 166 -9.52 13.01 13.71
C LYS A 166 -9.21 11.53 13.93
N ALA A 167 -8.00 11.08 13.58
CA ALA A 167 -7.62 9.68 13.75
C ALA A 167 -7.57 9.31 15.23
N ASP A 168 -8.05 8.11 15.55
CA ASP A 168 -7.87 7.54 16.89
C ASP A 168 -6.46 6.94 16.98
N VAL A 169 -5.65 7.54 17.83
CA VAL A 169 -4.24 7.17 18.04
C VAL A 169 -4.02 6.39 19.35
N LYS A 170 -5.08 5.91 19.99
CA LYS A 170 -4.95 5.05 21.16
C LYS A 170 -4.12 3.81 20.85
N GLY A 171 -3.29 3.41 21.82
CA GLY A 171 -2.38 2.27 21.67
C GLY A 171 -1.13 2.59 20.84
N MET A 172 -0.90 3.87 20.51
CA MET A 172 0.24 4.32 19.72
C MET A 172 1.28 5.08 20.54
N GLU A 173 1.21 5.03 21.87
CA GLU A 173 2.04 5.82 22.80
C GLU A 173 3.55 5.53 22.64
N GLU A 174 3.90 4.34 22.15
CA GLU A 174 5.30 3.93 21.91
C GLU A 174 5.75 4.14 20.45
N ARG A 175 4.93 4.78 19.62
CA ARG A 175 5.18 4.99 18.19
C ARG A 175 5.24 6.48 17.85
N LEU A 176 6.08 6.83 16.89
CA LEU A 176 6.07 8.17 16.33
C LEU A 176 4.80 8.36 15.48
N VAL A 177 3.91 9.26 15.90
CA VAL A 177 2.70 9.60 15.16
C VAL A 177 2.67 11.10 14.88
N ILE A 178 2.64 11.45 13.61
CA ILE A 178 2.44 12.83 13.15
C ILE A 178 0.95 13.01 12.86
N GLN A 179 0.22 13.59 13.80
CA GLN A 179 -1.21 13.88 13.68
C GLN A 179 -1.41 15.35 13.32
N THR A 180 -1.84 15.62 12.08
CA THR A 180 -1.96 16.97 11.56
C THR A 180 -3.05 17.09 10.48
N ALA A 181 -3.42 18.33 10.12
CA ALA A 181 -4.30 18.57 8.99
C ALA A 181 -3.60 18.16 7.69
N LEU A 182 -4.27 17.34 6.89
CA LEU A 182 -3.74 16.77 5.65
C LEU A 182 -4.70 16.89 4.48
N ASP A 183 -5.95 17.28 4.72
CA ASP A 183 -7.02 17.30 3.74
C ASP A 183 -6.87 18.44 2.73
N ALA A 184 -7.10 18.12 1.46
CA ALA A 184 -7.18 19.12 0.41
C ALA A 184 -8.44 19.99 0.58
N SER A 185 -8.32 21.28 0.27
CA SER A 185 -9.40 22.26 0.47
C SER A 185 -10.66 21.98 -0.35
N ASP A 186 -10.52 21.27 -1.47
CA ASP A 186 -11.61 20.92 -2.39
C ASP A 186 -12.20 19.53 -2.15
N VAL A 187 -11.44 18.62 -1.52
CA VAL A 187 -11.82 17.22 -1.34
C VAL A 187 -11.24 16.65 -0.05
N THR A 188 -12.07 16.42 0.95
CA THR A 188 -11.68 16.05 2.32
C THR A 188 -11.07 14.65 2.47
N TYR A 189 -11.24 13.76 1.48
CA TYR A 189 -10.62 12.43 1.51
C TYR A 189 -9.29 12.36 0.73
N ARG A 190 -8.86 13.48 0.13
CA ARG A 190 -7.60 13.56 -0.61
C ARG A 190 -6.57 14.34 0.18
N HIS A 191 -5.36 13.79 0.26
CA HIS A 191 -4.23 14.50 0.87
C HIS A 191 -3.83 15.73 0.06
N ASP A 192 -3.70 16.87 0.73
CA ASP A 192 -3.03 18.03 0.18
C ASP A 192 -1.53 17.77 0.06
N ARG A 193 -0.96 18.05 -1.11
CA ARG A 193 0.45 17.75 -1.42
C ARG A 193 1.43 18.53 -0.54
N VAL A 194 1.09 19.78 -0.20
CA VAL A 194 1.96 20.64 0.61
C VAL A 194 1.92 20.19 2.05
N LEU A 195 0.72 19.94 2.59
CA LEU A 195 0.54 19.48 3.98
C LEU A 195 1.16 18.09 4.18
N LEU A 196 0.95 17.17 3.24
CA LEU A 196 1.56 15.84 3.32
C LEU A 196 3.10 15.91 3.27
N ARG A 197 3.67 16.75 2.40
CA ARG A 197 5.11 16.96 2.35
C ARG A 197 5.65 17.48 3.68
N GLN A 198 4.99 18.46 4.29
CA GLN A 198 5.38 18.99 5.59
C GLN A 198 5.34 17.93 6.70
N ALA A 199 4.30 17.09 6.70
CA ALA A 199 4.20 15.99 7.65
C ALA A 199 5.30 14.93 7.44
N LEU A 200 5.65 14.64 6.18
CA LEU A 200 6.77 13.75 5.85
C LEU A 200 8.11 14.34 6.30
N GLU A 201 8.36 15.63 6.07
CA GLU A 201 9.55 16.32 6.55
C GLU A 201 9.68 16.24 8.08
N GLN A 202 8.57 16.41 8.81
CA GLN A 202 8.54 16.24 10.27
C GLN A 202 8.87 14.80 10.69
N ALA A 203 8.28 13.80 10.03
CA ALA A 203 8.55 12.39 10.31
C ALA A 203 10.03 12.06 10.07
N ILE A 204 10.59 12.47 8.94
CA ILE A 204 12.01 12.24 8.59
C ILE A 204 12.94 12.90 9.62
N GLN A 205 12.66 14.15 10.02
CA GLN A 205 13.46 14.84 11.04
C GLN A 205 13.42 14.16 12.42
N ALA A 206 12.30 13.53 12.75
CA ALA A 206 12.16 12.83 14.02
C ALA A 206 12.78 11.42 14.01
N LEU A 207 12.98 10.83 12.83
CA LEU A 207 13.57 9.51 12.65
C LEU A 207 15.09 9.55 12.45
N GLY A 208 15.64 10.67 12.02
CA GLY A 208 17.08 10.83 11.72
C GLY A 208 17.80 11.75 12.56
#